data_ec673d819c563e1bbc8be9ef2f83b01c
#
_entry.id   ec673d819c563e1bbc8be9ef2f83b01c
#
_cell.length_a   1.000
_cell.length_b   1.000
_cell.length_c   1.000
_cell.angle_alpha   90.00
_cell.angle_beta   90.00
_cell.angle_gamma   90.00
#
_symmetry.space_group_name_H-M   'P 1'
#
loop_
_entity.id
_entity.type
_entity.pdbx_description
1 polymer ?
#
loop_
_entity_poly.entity_id
_entity_poly.type
_entity_poly.pdbx_seq_one_letter_code
_entity_poly.pdbx_strand_id
1 'polypeptide(L)'
;MKKRILAAVLASASILGAVAGCSSNATSSAGSSTTDSSKTEDSSKTEDSSKTDDSSNAGTSDKFTLKEGEGKTLNIAVWNEEFKNYFEKYIKAKMPEGVTVNFKITENKDNAYQNKLDEDLPKNEAASADDKIDMFLFEADYALKYVNSEYTLDVKSLGLTDEDLSGMYQYTKDVATTQDGSKVLKGVSWQATPGLYAYRRSIAKDVLGTDDPAKVQEALADWTKFDEVAAKAADKGYKMLSGYDDAYRTFSNNVSAPWVNDNKEIIVDDNIMKWVDQTKTYTDKGYNNKTSLWSDAWAADQGPDGKVFGFFYSTWGINFTLAGNSLAVKEKEGGKLEVGNGGYGDWAVCYGPQAYFWGGTWMAAAKGTDNAALVGDVLKAFCCDKDFGVQFTKDTQDYYNNEAAMKELAASDFKSDFLGGQNHIALFVETAPKIDMSKISVYDQGLNETFQAKFKEYFDGTVDKDTALKNFYEAAIVKYPELKKPANA
;
A
#
# COMPACT_ATOMS: atom_id res chain seq x y z
N MET A 1 56.96 -5.99 -20.53
CA MET A 1 56.21 -4.73 -20.42
C MET A 1 54.81 -5.03 -19.98
N LYS A 2 54.52 -4.80 -18.72
CA LYS A 2 53.25 -5.17 -18.05
C LYS A 2 52.27 -3.99 -18.15
N LYS A 3 51.13 -4.20 -18.79
CA LYS A 3 49.99 -3.25 -18.79
C LYS A 3 49.19 -3.45 -17.50
N ARG A 4 49.08 -2.42 -16.68
CA ARG A 4 48.18 -2.32 -15.56
C ARG A 4 46.85 -1.78 -16.05
N ILE A 5 45.77 -2.54 -15.82
CA ILE A 5 44.40 -2.12 -16.00
C ILE A 5 43.97 -1.53 -14.66
N LEU A 6 43.55 -0.27 -14.69
CA LEU A 6 42.98 0.43 -13.55
C LEU A 6 41.45 0.24 -13.60
N ALA A 7 40.91 -0.50 -12.65
CA ALA A 7 39.47 -0.58 -12.47
C ALA A 7 39.02 0.56 -11.55
N ALA A 8 38.17 1.42 -12.07
CA ALA A 8 37.51 2.45 -11.28
C ALA A 8 36.27 1.84 -10.63
N VAL A 9 36.28 1.77 -9.32
CA VAL A 9 35.09 1.39 -8.50
C VAL A 9 34.30 2.66 -8.27
N LEU A 10 33.11 2.74 -8.84
CA LEU A 10 32.10 3.73 -8.49
C LEU A 10 31.39 3.25 -7.21
N ALA A 11 31.64 3.96 -6.13
CA ALA A 11 30.92 3.80 -4.88
C ALA A 11 29.58 4.56 -4.99
N SER A 12 28.49 3.83 -5.09
CA SER A 12 27.15 4.34 -4.88
C SER A 12 26.86 4.38 -3.38
N ALA A 13 26.67 5.58 -2.85
CA ALA A 13 26.28 5.79 -1.46
C ALA A 13 24.83 5.37 -1.25
N SER A 14 24.64 4.23 -0.57
CA SER A 14 23.33 3.79 -0.10
C SER A 14 23.03 4.46 1.24
N ILE A 15 21.90 5.17 1.32
CA ILE A 15 21.41 5.72 2.58
C ILE A 15 20.68 4.59 3.31
N LEU A 16 21.24 4.16 4.42
CA LEU A 16 20.67 3.19 5.35
C LEU A 16 19.64 3.88 6.25
N GLY A 17 18.41 3.42 6.21
CA GLY A 17 17.46 3.56 7.32
C GLY A 17 17.46 2.24 8.10
N ALA A 18 18.11 2.23 9.26
CA ALA A 18 18.15 1.05 10.12
C ALA A 18 16.96 1.05 11.07
N VAL A 19 16.14 0.01 11.02
CA VAL A 19 15.25 -0.37 12.12
C VAL A 19 15.93 -1.54 12.84
N ALA A 20 16.56 -1.26 13.97
CA ALA A 20 17.21 -2.25 14.82
C ALA A 20 16.19 -2.88 15.76
N GLY A 21 15.85 -4.14 15.53
CA GLY A 21 15.26 -5.00 16.54
C GLY A 21 16.35 -5.56 17.45
N CYS A 22 16.40 -5.17 18.72
CA CYS A 22 17.26 -5.78 19.72
C CYS A 22 16.51 -6.82 20.52
N SER A 23 16.86 -8.07 20.31
CA SER A 23 16.68 -9.16 21.28
C SER A 23 17.87 -9.14 22.23
N SER A 24 17.65 -9.04 23.53
CA SER A 24 18.66 -9.34 24.55
C SER A 24 18.09 -10.23 25.62
N ASN A 25 18.60 -11.45 25.66
CA ASN A 25 18.61 -12.34 26.81
C ASN A 25 19.53 -11.78 27.91
N ALA A 26 19.09 -11.76 29.15
CA ALA A 26 19.96 -11.80 30.29
C ALA A 26 19.27 -12.47 31.49
N THR A 27 19.97 -13.37 32.08
CA THR A 27 19.68 -14.35 33.13
C THR A 27 19.75 -13.77 34.54
N SER A 28 18.86 -14.32 35.42
CA SER A 28 19.07 -14.68 36.87
C SER A 28 19.38 -13.60 37.90
N SER A 29 18.64 -13.48 38.96
CA SER A 29 18.70 -14.32 40.17
C SER A 29 17.79 -13.84 41.29
N ALA A 30 17.12 -14.77 41.86
CA ALA A 30 16.66 -15.03 43.22
C ALA A 30 16.59 -13.93 44.30
N GLY A 31 15.45 -13.91 45.02
CA GLY A 31 15.32 -13.32 46.36
C GLY A 31 13.91 -13.52 46.92
N SER A 32 13.79 -14.47 47.82
CA SER A 32 12.67 -15.01 48.59
C SER A 32 12.10 -14.02 49.62
N SER A 33 10.79 -14.10 49.92
CA SER A 33 10.15 -14.40 51.23
C SER A 33 8.68 -13.89 51.24
N THR A 34 7.74 -14.82 51.32
CA THR A 34 6.92 -15.25 52.49
C THR A 34 6.16 -14.13 53.22
N THR A 35 4.90 -14.23 53.31
CA THR A 35 3.85 -14.80 54.15
C THR A 35 2.66 -13.84 54.14
N ASP A 36 1.45 -14.11 54.40
CA ASP A 36 0.61 -15.22 54.81
C ASP A 36 -0.84 -14.69 54.83
N SER A 37 -1.77 -15.58 54.55
CA SER A 37 -3.14 -15.80 55.00
C SER A 37 -4.08 -14.64 55.42
N SER A 38 -5.34 -14.61 54.96
CA SER A 38 -6.44 -15.29 55.63
C SER A 38 -7.79 -15.14 54.93
N LYS A 39 -8.55 -16.21 54.99
CA LYS A 39 -9.96 -16.45 54.62
C LYS A 39 -10.95 -15.51 55.31
N THR A 40 -12.08 -15.28 54.68
CA THR A 40 -13.40 -15.76 55.23
C THR A 40 -14.49 -15.73 54.18
N GLU A 41 -15.26 -16.78 54.15
CA GLU A 41 -16.54 -17.00 53.43
C GLU A 41 -17.65 -16.13 54.05
N ASP A 42 -18.68 -15.76 53.30
CA ASP A 42 -20.02 -16.27 53.54
C ASP A 42 -21.04 -15.89 52.44
N SER A 43 -21.99 -16.75 52.27
CA SER A 43 -23.05 -16.90 51.28
C SER A 43 -24.23 -15.93 51.45
N SER A 44 -24.91 -15.59 50.37
CA SER A 44 -26.37 -15.78 50.26
C SER A 44 -26.93 -15.58 48.87
N LYS A 45 -27.72 -16.51 48.41
CA LYS A 45 -28.55 -16.50 47.20
C LYS A 45 -29.62 -15.44 47.26
N THR A 46 -29.96 -14.84 46.14
CA THR A 46 -31.34 -14.62 45.70
C THR A 46 -31.40 -14.59 44.17
N GLU A 47 -32.26 -15.41 43.62
CA GLU A 47 -32.67 -15.45 42.21
C GLU A 47 -33.58 -14.26 41.94
N ASP A 48 -33.38 -13.56 40.83
CA ASP A 48 -34.52 -13.03 40.08
C ASP A 48 -34.17 -12.96 38.58
N SER A 49 -35.12 -13.47 37.80
CA SER A 49 -35.08 -13.69 36.39
C SER A 49 -35.47 -12.43 35.64
N SER A 50 -34.62 -11.94 34.74
CA SER A 50 -35.05 -11.19 33.55
C SER A 50 -34.23 -11.60 32.36
N LYS A 51 -34.88 -12.30 31.44
CA LYS A 51 -34.37 -12.57 30.10
C LYS A 51 -34.22 -11.25 29.37
N THR A 52 -33.02 -10.93 28.98
CA THR A 52 -32.74 -10.09 27.83
C THR A 52 -32.12 -10.99 26.78
N ASP A 53 -32.85 -11.17 25.69
CA ASP A 53 -32.36 -11.84 24.49
C ASP A 53 -31.22 -10.98 23.91
N ASP A 54 -30.01 -11.36 24.25
CA ASP A 54 -28.80 -10.89 23.54
C ASP A 54 -28.50 -11.94 22.46
N SER A 55 -29.17 -11.77 21.31
CA SER A 55 -28.86 -12.55 20.13
C SER A 55 -27.59 -12.00 19.48
N SER A 56 -26.45 -12.22 20.11
CA SER A 56 -25.20 -12.26 19.41
C SER A 56 -25.18 -13.48 18.50
N ASN A 57 -25.61 -13.29 17.27
CA ASN A 57 -25.45 -14.27 16.22
C ASN A 57 -23.94 -14.33 15.88
N ALA A 58 -23.19 -15.05 16.72
CA ALA A 58 -21.88 -15.54 16.37
C ALA A 58 -22.10 -16.58 15.27
N GLY A 59 -22.04 -16.14 14.01
CA GLY A 59 -22.03 -17.03 12.87
C GLY A 59 -20.99 -18.10 13.13
N THR A 60 -21.39 -19.35 13.11
CA THR A 60 -20.52 -20.51 13.08
C THR A 60 -19.54 -20.26 11.94
N SER A 61 -18.25 -20.01 12.25
CA SER A 61 -17.23 -19.87 11.23
C SER A 61 -17.07 -21.25 10.62
N ASP A 62 -17.70 -21.49 9.46
CA ASP A 62 -17.51 -22.71 8.73
C ASP A 62 -16.03 -22.84 8.40
N LYS A 63 -15.40 -23.88 8.97
CA LYS A 63 -14.00 -24.19 8.70
C LYS A 63 -13.85 -24.58 7.23
N PHE A 64 -12.76 -24.17 6.63
CA PHE A 64 -12.36 -24.65 5.32
C PHE A 64 -12.19 -26.18 5.35
N THR A 65 -12.43 -26.82 4.20
CA THR A 65 -12.33 -28.26 4.10
C THR A 65 -11.13 -28.62 3.22
N LEU A 66 -10.16 -29.31 3.80
CA LEU A 66 -9.04 -29.87 3.04
C LEU A 66 -9.57 -30.94 2.07
N LYS A 67 -9.31 -30.78 0.78
CA LYS A 67 -9.74 -31.75 -0.22
C LYS A 67 -8.76 -32.94 -0.30
N GLU A 68 -9.28 -34.08 -0.78
CA GLU A 68 -8.45 -35.27 -0.98
C GLU A 68 -7.29 -34.95 -1.93
N GLY A 69 -6.07 -35.27 -1.52
CA GLY A 69 -4.83 -35.04 -2.26
C GLY A 69 -4.16 -33.70 -1.96
N GLU A 70 -4.78 -32.81 -1.20
CA GLU A 70 -4.13 -31.57 -0.77
C GLU A 70 -3.08 -31.82 0.33
N GLY A 71 -2.06 -30.93 0.36
CA GLY A 71 -1.02 -30.92 1.37
C GLY A 71 -1.51 -30.44 2.73
N LYS A 72 -0.68 -30.60 3.73
CA LYS A 72 -0.96 -30.14 5.11
C LYS A 72 -0.12 -28.94 5.52
N THR A 73 0.68 -28.42 4.60
CA THR A 73 1.53 -27.26 4.80
C THR A 73 1.15 -26.20 3.77
N LEU A 74 0.63 -25.06 4.22
CA LEU A 74 0.31 -23.90 3.39
C LEU A 74 1.44 -22.87 3.53
N ASN A 75 2.26 -22.71 2.51
CA ASN A 75 3.33 -21.73 2.49
C ASN A 75 2.92 -20.46 1.74
N ILE A 76 3.01 -19.31 2.38
CA ILE A 76 2.61 -18.00 1.86
C ILE A 76 3.83 -17.10 1.80
N ALA A 77 4.24 -16.66 0.60
CA ALA A 77 5.32 -15.71 0.41
C ALA A 77 4.80 -14.28 0.51
N VAL A 78 5.44 -13.48 1.36
CA VAL A 78 5.06 -12.09 1.66
C VAL A 78 6.31 -11.23 1.85
N TRP A 79 6.18 -9.88 1.69
CA TRP A 79 7.32 -8.97 1.91
C TRP A 79 7.34 -8.29 3.27
N ASN A 80 6.26 -8.40 4.05
CA ASN A 80 6.15 -7.86 5.41
C ASN A 80 5.16 -8.67 6.24
N GLU A 81 4.89 -8.24 7.47
CA GLU A 81 3.98 -8.94 8.38
C GLU A 81 2.51 -8.54 8.23
N GLU A 82 2.15 -7.60 7.35
CA GLU A 82 0.78 -7.07 7.23
C GLU A 82 -0.23 -8.19 7.02
N PHE A 83 -0.10 -8.94 5.92
CA PHE A 83 -1.03 -10.02 5.62
C PHE A 83 -0.98 -11.15 6.64
N LYS A 84 0.21 -11.47 7.19
CA LYS A 84 0.32 -12.45 8.27
C LYS A 84 -0.55 -12.05 9.47
N ASN A 85 -0.49 -10.79 9.89
CA ASN A 85 -1.29 -10.29 11.01
C ASN A 85 -2.79 -10.35 10.71
N TYR A 86 -3.20 -10.01 9.48
CA TYR A 86 -4.59 -10.14 9.04
C TYR A 86 -5.03 -11.61 8.97
N PHE A 87 -4.19 -12.49 8.45
CA PHE A 87 -4.46 -13.92 8.41
C PHE A 87 -4.67 -14.51 9.82
N GLU A 88 -3.77 -14.20 10.74
CA GLU A 88 -3.86 -14.64 12.13
C GLU A 88 -5.16 -14.14 12.80
N LYS A 89 -5.57 -12.91 12.51
CA LYS A 89 -6.77 -12.30 13.09
C LYS A 89 -8.07 -12.85 12.49
N TYR A 90 -8.14 -13.06 11.18
CA TYR A 90 -9.40 -13.26 10.48
C TYR A 90 -9.56 -14.63 9.84
N ILE A 91 -8.46 -15.28 9.43
CA ILE A 91 -8.49 -16.50 8.62
C ILE A 91 -8.09 -17.74 9.42
N LYS A 92 -7.13 -17.61 10.33
CA LYS A 92 -6.58 -18.74 11.08
C LYS A 92 -7.62 -19.65 11.73
N ALA A 93 -8.68 -19.06 12.29
CA ALA A 93 -9.75 -19.83 12.93
C ALA A 93 -10.58 -20.67 11.93
N LYS A 94 -10.56 -20.31 10.65
CA LYS A 94 -11.23 -21.02 9.56
C LYS A 94 -10.40 -22.18 9.00
N MET A 95 -9.10 -22.25 9.32
CA MET A 95 -8.21 -23.27 8.76
C MET A 95 -8.62 -24.69 9.22
N PRO A 96 -8.46 -25.71 8.34
CA PRO A 96 -8.69 -27.09 8.68
C PRO A 96 -7.75 -27.56 9.80
N GLU A 97 -8.21 -28.52 10.60
CA GLU A 97 -7.39 -29.10 11.65
C GLU A 97 -6.21 -29.87 11.06
N GLY A 98 -5.03 -29.66 11.64
CA GLY A 98 -3.78 -30.34 11.22
C GLY A 98 -3.10 -29.68 10.02
N VAL A 99 -3.59 -28.54 9.52
CA VAL A 99 -2.89 -27.72 8.52
C VAL A 99 -1.92 -26.76 9.22
N THR A 100 -0.67 -26.78 8.80
CA THR A 100 0.37 -25.83 9.20
C THR A 100 0.44 -24.69 8.20
N VAL A 101 0.45 -23.46 8.68
CA VAL A 101 0.60 -22.26 7.83
C VAL A 101 1.95 -21.59 8.10
N ASN A 102 2.75 -21.44 7.06
CA ASN A 102 4.06 -20.82 7.12
C ASN A 102 4.10 -19.54 6.29
N PHE A 103 4.56 -18.44 6.88
CA PHE A 103 4.81 -17.19 6.17
C PHE A 103 6.30 -17.10 5.83
N LYS A 104 6.63 -17.12 4.52
CA LYS A 104 7.98 -16.90 4.00
C LYS A 104 8.16 -15.40 3.78
N ILE A 105 8.66 -14.69 4.81
CA ILE A 105 8.80 -13.24 4.78
C ILE A 105 10.17 -12.87 4.20
N THR A 106 10.17 -12.06 3.12
CA THR A 106 11.38 -11.47 2.54
C THR A 106 11.14 -9.98 2.34
N GLU A 107 11.82 -9.11 3.08
CA GLU A 107 11.65 -7.65 2.93
C GLU A 107 11.95 -7.22 1.50
N ASN A 108 11.10 -6.33 0.95
CA ASN A 108 11.26 -5.85 -0.43
C ASN A 108 12.24 -4.67 -0.54
N LYS A 109 13.35 -4.74 0.19
CA LYS A 109 14.45 -3.80 0.03
C LYS A 109 15.27 -4.17 -1.20
N ASP A 110 15.55 -3.19 -2.05
CA ASP A 110 16.33 -3.39 -3.30
C ASP A 110 15.74 -4.53 -4.18
N ASN A 111 14.42 -4.66 -4.22
CA ASN A 111 13.67 -5.70 -4.91
C ASN A 111 13.96 -7.15 -4.42
N ALA A 112 14.48 -7.33 -3.21
CA ALA A 112 14.87 -8.65 -2.70
C ALA A 112 13.71 -9.65 -2.68
N TYR A 113 12.49 -9.20 -2.35
CA TYR A 113 11.30 -10.06 -2.40
C TYR A 113 10.99 -10.52 -3.84
N GLN A 114 11.01 -9.61 -4.80
CA GLN A 114 10.79 -9.96 -6.20
C GLN A 114 11.87 -10.90 -6.73
N ASN A 115 13.14 -10.65 -6.39
CA ASN A 115 14.26 -11.52 -6.76
C ASN A 115 14.09 -12.92 -6.17
N LYS A 116 13.57 -13.02 -4.93
CA LYS A 116 13.29 -14.31 -4.29
C LYS A 116 12.17 -15.07 -5.00
N LEU A 117 11.08 -14.40 -5.37
CA LEU A 117 10.01 -15.01 -6.16
C LEU A 117 10.51 -15.47 -7.54
N ASP A 118 11.36 -14.68 -8.20
CA ASP A 118 11.95 -15.02 -9.49
C ASP A 118 12.85 -16.28 -9.42
N GLU A 119 13.47 -16.49 -8.26
CA GLU A 119 14.26 -17.71 -8.00
C GLU A 119 13.39 -18.93 -7.69
N ASP A 120 12.35 -18.76 -6.88
CA ASP A 120 11.58 -19.85 -6.29
C ASP A 120 10.45 -20.35 -7.18
N LEU A 121 9.67 -19.45 -7.80
CA LEU A 121 8.50 -19.81 -8.59
C LEU A 121 8.82 -20.77 -9.77
N PRO A 122 9.93 -20.58 -10.53
CA PRO A 122 10.31 -21.53 -11.59
C PRO A 122 10.61 -22.95 -11.09
N LYS A 123 10.97 -23.11 -9.82
CA LYS A 123 11.31 -24.40 -9.21
C LYS A 123 10.13 -25.04 -8.47
N ASN A 124 9.02 -24.32 -8.32
CA ASN A 124 7.92 -24.68 -7.43
C ASN A 124 7.25 -26.02 -7.77
N GLU A 125 7.06 -26.33 -9.06
CA GLU A 125 6.45 -27.62 -9.48
C GLU A 125 7.29 -28.83 -9.05
N ALA A 126 8.62 -28.68 -9.03
CA ALA A 126 9.56 -29.74 -8.66
C ALA A 126 9.90 -29.81 -7.17
N ALA A 127 9.43 -28.82 -6.37
CA ALA A 127 9.67 -28.79 -4.93
C ALA A 127 8.93 -29.93 -4.22
N SER A 128 9.43 -30.32 -3.01
CA SER A 128 8.68 -31.24 -2.16
C SER A 128 7.38 -30.60 -1.66
N ALA A 129 6.37 -31.41 -1.32
CA ALA A 129 5.04 -30.92 -0.91
C ALA A 129 5.14 -29.84 0.19
N ASP A 130 5.94 -30.08 1.24
CA ASP A 130 6.07 -29.13 2.36
C ASP A 130 6.90 -27.88 2.04
N ASP A 131 7.63 -27.85 0.92
CA ASP A 131 8.50 -26.74 0.51
C ASP A 131 7.88 -25.84 -0.56
N LYS A 132 6.82 -26.29 -1.23
CA LYS A 132 6.12 -25.52 -2.26
C LYS A 132 5.64 -24.18 -1.74
N ILE A 133 5.71 -23.16 -2.58
CA ILE A 133 4.95 -21.93 -2.40
C ILE A 133 3.53 -22.21 -2.90
N ASP A 134 2.55 -22.05 -2.03
CA ASP A 134 1.14 -22.21 -2.39
C ASP A 134 0.53 -20.91 -2.83
N MET A 135 0.79 -19.87 -2.06
CA MET A 135 0.30 -18.53 -2.31
C MET A 135 1.43 -17.52 -2.19
N PHE A 136 1.41 -16.50 -3.01
CA PHE A 136 2.31 -15.36 -2.89
C PHE A 136 1.56 -14.05 -3.12
N LEU A 137 2.08 -13.00 -2.54
CA LEU A 137 1.54 -11.67 -2.68
C LEU A 137 2.38 -10.86 -3.67
N PHE A 138 1.75 -9.92 -4.37
CA PHE A 138 2.44 -8.96 -5.21
C PHE A 138 1.74 -7.59 -5.14
N GLU A 139 2.51 -6.56 -5.36
CA GLU A 139 2.05 -5.18 -5.31
C GLU A 139 1.78 -4.67 -6.73
N ALA A 140 0.91 -3.68 -6.88
CA ALA A 140 0.44 -3.15 -8.15
C ALA A 140 1.55 -2.80 -9.13
N ASP A 141 2.63 -2.17 -8.67
CA ASP A 141 3.68 -1.64 -9.54
C ASP A 141 4.40 -2.72 -10.35
N TYR A 142 4.45 -3.96 -9.82
CA TYR A 142 5.08 -5.10 -10.51
C TYR A 142 4.13 -6.28 -10.75
N ALA A 143 2.83 -6.07 -10.59
CA ALA A 143 1.82 -7.12 -10.74
C ALA A 143 1.94 -7.84 -12.08
N LEU A 144 2.03 -7.10 -13.19
CA LEU A 144 2.05 -7.68 -14.55
C LEU A 144 3.24 -8.60 -14.82
N LYS A 145 4.35 -8.45 -14.08
CA LYS A 145 5.48 -9.37 -14.15
C LYS A 145 5.06 -10.81 -13.81
N TYR A 146 4.26 -10.97 -12.75
CA TYR A 146 3.79 -12.28 -12.30
C TYR A 146 2.49 -12.71 -12.99
N VAL A 147 1.60 -11.78 -13.25
CA VAL A 147 0.32 -12.02 -13.95
C VAL A 147 0.55 -12.57 -15.36
N ASN A 148 1.49 -11.99 -16.11
CA ASN A 148 1.84 -12.45 -17.46
C ASN A 148 2.76 -13.69 -17.46
N SER A 149 3.21 -14.17 -16.30
CA SER A 149 4.04 -15.36 -16.19
C SER A 149 3.21 -16.64 -16.22
N GLU A 150 3.88 -17.77 -16.54
CA GLU A 150 3.29 -19.10 -16.40
C GLU A 150 3.21 -19.60 -14.95
N TYR A 151 3.88 -18.90 -14.01
CA TYR A 151 4.02 -19.35 -12.62
C TYR A 151 2.83 -18.98 -11.73
N THR A 152 1.87 -18.24 -12.25
CA THR A 152 0.67 -17.80 -11.53
C THR A 152 -0.57 -18.47 -12.10
N LEU A 153 -1.40 -19.06 -11.25
CA LEU A 153 -2.61 -19.77 -11.64
C LEU A 153 -3.79 -18.82 -11.92
N ASP A 154 -4.71 -19.27 -12.77
CA ASP A 154 -6.03 -18.66 -12.98
C ASP A 154 -6.86 -18.80 -11.70
N VAL A 155 -7.42 -17.71 -11.19
CA VAL A 155 -8.23 -17.74 -9.97
C VAL A 155 -9.50 -18.61 -10.13
N LYS A 156 -10.03 -18.76 -11.35
CA LYS A 156 -11.15 -19.66 -11.62
C LYS A 156 -10.77 -21.13 -11.44
N SER A 157 -9.50 -21.48 -11.72
CA SER A 157 -9.00 -22.84 -11.48
C SER A 157 -8.92 -23.21 -10.00
N LEU A 158 -8.91 -22.19 -9.12
CA LEU A 158 -8.95 -22.32 -7.65
C LEU A 158 -10.39 -22.39 -7.11
N GLY A 159 -11.39 -22.30 -8.00
CA GLY A 159 -12.81 -22.36 -7.64
C GLY A 159 -13.48 -21.02 -7.40
N LEU A 160 -12.83 -19.87 -7.69
CA LEU A 160 -13.50 -18.58 -7.68
C LEU A 160 -14.44 -18.46 -8.87
N THR A 161 -15.65 -17.95 -8.64
CA THR A 161 -16.68 -17.75 -9.67
C THR A 161 -16.80 -16.28 -10.07
N ASP A 162 -17.51 -16.01 -11.17
CA ASP A 162 -17.81 -14.63 -11.56
C ASP A 162 -18.69 -13.92 -10.53
N GLU A 163 -19.50 -14.66 -9.77
CA GLU A 163 -20.31 -14.14 -8.67
C GLU A 163 -19.40 -13.70 -7.50
N ASP A 164 -18.43 -14.53 -7.11
CA ASP A 164 -17.43 -14.17 -6.07
C ASP A 164 -16.71 -12.86 -6.42
N LEU A 165 -16.39 -12.66 -7.70
CA LEU A 165 -15.61 -11.53 -8.21
C LEU A 165 -16.46 -10.30 -8.55
N SER A 166 -17.79 -10.40 -8.49
CA SER A 166 -18.70 -9.35 -8.97
C SER A 166 -18.68 -8.06 -8.15
N GLY A 167 -18.34 -8.17 -6.86
CA GLY A 167 -18.26 -7.03 -5.96
C GLY A 167 -16.98 -6.20 -6.10
N MET A 168 -15.93 -6.72 -6.78
CA MET A 168 -14.65 -6.05 -6.93
C MET A 168 -14.68 -4.91 -7.94
N TYR A 169 -13.94 -3.84 -7.65
CA TYR A 169 -13.72 -2.76 -8.61
C TYR A 169 -13.00 -3.25 -9.85
N GLN A 170 -13.43 -2.76 -11.03
CA GLN A 170 -12.90 -3.26 -12.31
C GLN A 170 -11.40 -3.02 -12.45
N TYR A 171 -10.90 -1.84 -12.10
CA TYR A 171 -9.47 -1.53 -12.21
C TYR A 171 -8.57 -2.48 -11.39
N THR A 172 -9.06 -3.01 -10.26
CA THR A 172 -8.28 -3.98 -9.47
C THR A 172 -8.19 -5.34 -10.17
N LYS A 173 -9.20 -5.70 -10.96
CA LYS A 173 -9.17 -6.88 -11.83
C LYS A 173 -8.25 -6.66 -13.03
N ASP A 174 -8.25 -5.45 -13.62
CA ASP A 174 -7.42 -5.11 -14.77
C ASP A 174 -5.91 -5.24 -14.42
N VAL A 175 -5.48 -4.83 -13.23
CA VAL A 175 -4.10 -5.00 -12.74
C VAL A 175 -3.67 -6.47 -12.71
N ALA A 176 -4.57 -7.39 -12.38
CA ALA A 176 -4.27 -8.82 -12.23
C ALA A 176 -4.73 -9.68 -13.42
N THR A 177 -5.08 -9.06 -14.54
CA THR A 177 -5.53 -9.73 -15.77
C THR A 177 -4.40 -9.76 -16.80
N THR A 178 -4.18 -10.93 -17.43
CA THR A 178 -3.14 -11.09 -18.46
C THR A 178 -3.36 -10.15 -19.64
N GLN A 179 -2.24 -9.68 -20.22
CA GLN A 179 -2.26 -8.74 -21.35
C GLN A 179 -2.13 -9.44 -22.72
N ASP A 180 -2.00 -10.75 -22.75
CA ASP A 180 -1.76 -11.56 -23.96
C ASP A 180 -3.03 -11.83 -24.81
N GLY A 181 -4.14 -11.16 -24.51
CA GLY A 181 -5.42 -11.36 -25.17
C GLY A 181 -6.27 -12.50 -24.60
N SER A 182 -5.72 -13.41 -23.81
CA SER A 182 -6.49 -14.47 -23.12
C SER A 182 -7.38 -13.91 -21.99
N LYS A 183 -7.02 -12.76 -21.43
CA LYS A 183 -7.76 -12.05 -20.39
C LYS A 183 -8.04 -12.91 -19.16
N VAL A 184 -7.04 -13.67 -18.71
CA VAL A 184 -7.12 -14.53 -17.53
C VAL A 184 -6.82 -13.71 -16.27
N LEU A 185 -7.71 -13.76 -15.29
CA LEU A 185 -7.50 -13.16 -13.97
C LEU A 185 -6.63 -14.09 -13.11
N LYS A 186 -5.48 -13.62 -12.65
CA LYS A 186 -4.49 -14.43 -11.94
C LYS A 186 -4.22 -13.99 -10.49
N GLY A 187 -4.96 -13.03 -10.01
CA GLY A 187 -4.89 -12.58 -8.61
C GLY A 187 -6.09 -11.79 -8.22
N VAL A 188 -6.34 -11.70 -6.92
CA VAL A 188 -7.39 -10.87 -6.32
C VAL A 188 -6.81 -10.02 -5.21
N SER A 189 -7.39 -8.86 -4.97
CA SER A 189 -6.95 -7.93 -3.93
C SER A 189 -8.06 -7.69 -2.92
N TRP A 190 -7.71 -7.60 -1.64
CA TRP A 190 -8.62 -7.08 -0.63
C TRP A 190 -8.68 -5.56 -0.61
N GLN A 191 -7.68 -4.89 -1.19
CA GLN A 191 -7.55 -3.44 -1.20
C GLN A 191 -8.00 -2.87 -2.55
N ALA A 192 -8.82 -1.84 -2.50
CA ALA A 192 -9.08 -0.98 -3.63
C ALA A 192 -8.56 0.42 -3.25
N THR A 193 -7.36 0.72 -3.65
CA THR A 193 -6.54 1.81 -3.12
C THR A 193 -6.66 3.12 -3.93
N PRO A 194 -7.85 3.76 -3.98
CA PRO A 194 -7.97 5.09 -4.58
C PRO A 194 -7.08 6.08 -3.84
N GLY A 195 -6.51 7.01 -4.60
CA GLY A 195 -5.67 8.06 -4.04
C GLY A 195 -6.48 9.10 -3.27
N LEU A 196 -5.84 9.72 -2.32
CA LEU A 196 -6.37 10.82 -1.52
C LEU A 196 -5.30 11.90 -1.32
N TYR A 197 -5.75 13.10 -0.97
CA TYR A 197 -4.88 14.14 -0.42
C TYR A 197 -5.22 14.33 1.07
N ALA A 198 -4.33 13.87 1.93
CA ALA A 198 -4.45 14.05 3.38
C ALA A 198 -3.87 15.40 3.76
N TYR A 199 -4.65 16.26 4.40
CA TYR A 199 -4.22 17.59 4.80
C TYR A 199 -4.36 17.79 6.31
N ARG A 200 -3.52 18.67 6.86
CA ARG A 200 -3.57 19.06 8.26
C ARG A 200 -4.63 20.15 8.48
N ARG A 201 -5.66 19.87 9.29
CA ARG A 201 -6.80 20.76 9.54
C ARG A 201 -6.36 22.12 10.10
N SER A 202 -5.47 22.12 11.08
CA SER A 202 -4.94 23.35 11.68
C SER A 202 -4.25 24.24 10.66
N ILE A 203 -3.44 23.66 9.76
CA ILE A 203 -2.77 24.40 8.67
C ILE A 203 -3.79 24.89 7.63
N ALA A 204 -4.73 24.05 7.22
CA ALA A 204 -5.79 24.46 6.28
C ALA A 204 -6.62 25.61 6.83
N LYS A 205 -6.96 25.57 8.12
CA LYS A 205 -7.68 26.67 8.79
C LYS A 205 -6.89 27.96 8.80
N ASP A 206 -5.59 27.90 9.04
CA ASP A 206 -4.74 29.09 8.98
C ASP A 206 -4.60 29.62 7.53
N VAL A 207 -4.34 28.76 6.55
CA VAL A 207 -4.08 29.16 5.15
C VAL A 207 -5.34 29.56 4.40
N LEU A 208 -6.45 28.82 4.59
CA LEU A 208 -7.68 28.96 3.83
C LEU A 208 -8.83 29.61 4.62
N GLY A 209 -8.67 29.75 5.95
CA GLY A 209 -9.75 30.18 6.84
C GLY A 209 -10.78 29.08 7.16
N THR A 210 -10.57 27.86 6.68
CA THR A 210 -11.45 26.70 6.86
C THR A 210 -10.66 25.39 6.91
N ASP A 211 -11.18 24.46 7.69
CA ASP A 211 -10.70 23.06 7.77
C ASP A 211 -11.77 22.05 7.32
N ASP A 212 -12.91 22.55 6.83
CA ASP A 212 -14.01 21.73 6.30
C ASP A 212 -13.59 21.00 5.02
N PRO A 213 -13.70 19.64 4.95
CA PRO A 213 -13.21 18.87 3.81
C PRO A 213 -13.81 19.26 2.45
N ALA A 214 -15.08 19.64 2.41
CA ALA A 214 -15.71 20.05 1.14
C ALA A 214 -15.16 21.38 0.65
N LYS A 215 -14.97 22.35 1.55
CA LYS A 215 -14.39 23.66 1.20
C LYS A 215 -12.91 23.58 0.87
N VAL A 216 -12.17 22.71 1.55
CA VAL A 216 -10.75 22.44 1.22
C VAL A 216 -10.69 21.79 -0.17
N GLN A 217 -11.56 20.82 -0.48
CA GLN A 217 -11.65 20.23 -1.82
C GLN A 217 -11.96 21.29 -2.91
N GLU A 218 -12.86 22.22 -2.65
CA GLU A 218 -13.15 23.32 -3.60
C GLU A 218 -11.90 24.18 -3.87
N ALA A 219 -11.08 24.42 -2.84
CA ALA A 219 -9.84 25.16 -2.96
C ALA A 219 -8.71 24.38 -3.64
N LEU A 220 -8.80 23.04 -3.68
CA LEU A 220 -7.80 22.15 -4.28
C LEU A 220 -8.33 21.40 -5.51
N ALA A 221 -9.43 21.86 -6.13
CA ALA A 221 -10.19 21.09 -7.11
C ALA A 221 -9.47 20.82 -8.44
N ASP A 222 -8.42 21.57 -8.73
CA ASP A 222 -7.57 21.41 -9.92
C ASP A 222 -6.15 21.92 -9.62
N TRP A 223 -5.20 21.64 -10.52
CA TRP A 223 -3.81 22.00 -10.32
C TRP A 223 -3.58 23.52 -10.25
N THR A 224 -4.37 24.33 -10.94
CA THR A 224 -4.25 25.80 -10.86
C THR A 224 -4.59 26.30 -9.45
N LYS A 225 -5.70 25.81 -8.89
CA LYS A 225 -6.10 26.14 -7.52
C LYS A 225 -5.15 25.57 -6.48
N PHE A 226 -4.63 24.36 -6.71
CA PHE A 226 -3.64 23.73 -5.86
C PHE A 226 -2.37 24.58 -5.79
N ASP A 227 -1.88 25.10 -6.93
CA ASP A 227 -0.72 26.00 -7.00
C ASP A 227 -1.00 27.36 -6.31
N GLU A 228 -2.21 27.90 -6.40
CA GLU A 228 -2.61 29.11 -5.65
C GLU A 228 -2.56 28.88 -4.14
N VAL A 229 -3.01 27.72 -3.67
CA VAL A 229 -2.95 27.36 -2.25
C VAL A 229 -1.50 27.14 -1.82
N ALA A 230 -0.65 26.54 -2.67
CA ALA A 230 0.78 26.39 -2.41
C ALA A 230 1.47 27.74 -2.16
N ALA A 231 1.14 28.76 -2.97
CA ALA A 231 1.64 30.11 -2.78
C ALA A 231 1.18 30.72 -1.43
N LYS A 232 -0.12 30.61 -1.14
CA LYS A 232 -0.69 31.09 0.15
C LYS A 232 -0.09 30.39 1.37
N ALA A 233 0.17 29.08 1.26
CA ALA A 233 0.83 28.31 2.32
C ALA A 233 2.26 28.81 2.55
N ALA A 234 3.01 29.03 1.46
CA ALA A 234 4.37 29.55 1.55
C ALA A 234 4.45 30.94 2.17
N ASP A 235 3.52 31.85 1.87
CA ASP A 235 3.44 33.19 2.47
C ASP A 235 3.27 33.12 4.01
N LYS A 236 2.72 32.03 4.50
CA LYS A 236 2.53 31.76 5.95
C LYS A 236 3.63 30.87 6.55
N GLY A 237 4.63 30.50 5.77
CA GLY A 237 5.77 29.68 6.23
C GLY A 237 5.50 28.19 6.24
N TYR A 238 4.44 27.73 5.57
CA TYR A 238 4.17 26.32 5.33
C TYR A 238 4.68 25.84 3.97
N LYS A 239 4.77 24.53 3.82
CA LYS A 239 5.02 23.85 2.52
C LYS A 239 3.73 23.20 2.04
N MET A 240 3.52 23.17 0.74
CA MET A 240 2.36 22.49 0.18
C MET A 240 2.54 20.97 0.15
N LEU A 241 3.78 20.52 -0.17
CA LEU A 241 4.20 19.13 -0.23
C LEU A 241 5.51 18.94 0.56
N SER A 242 5.81 17.72 0.94
CA SER A 242 7.07 17.37 1.61
C SER A 242 8.21 17.19 0.60
N GLY A 243 7.99 16.40 -0.44
CA GLY A 243 9.05 15.98 -1.32
C GLY A 243 8.81 16.15 -2.81
N TYR A 244 9.78 15.65 -3.56
CA TYR A 244 9.73 15.64 -5.02
C TYR A 244 8.69 14.66 -5.55
N ASP A 245 8.54 13.53 -4.86
CA ASP A 245 7.81 12.37 -5.35
C ASP A 245 6.33 12.39 -4.96
N ASP A 246 5.92 13.25 -4.01
CA ASP A 246 4.60 13.23 -3.38
C ASP A 246 3.43 13.26 -4.37
N ALA A 247 3.52 14.10 -5.41
CA ALA A 247 2.46 14.23 -6.40
C ALA A 247 2.64 13.30 -7.63
N TYR A 248 3.71 12.54 -7.73
CA TYR A 248 4.05 11.82 -8.95
C TYR A 248 2.93 10.91 -9.44
N ARG A 249 2.30 10.15 -8.55
CA ARG A 249 1.26 9.20 -8.94
C ARG A 249 0.01 9.84 -9.51
N THR A 250 -0.30 11.06 -9.11
CA THR A 250 -1.44 11.78 -9.68
C THR A 250 -1.25 12.10 -11.17
N PHE A 251 0.00 12.22 -11.61
CA PHE A 251 0.33 12.45 -13.00
C PHE A 251 0.56 11.14 -13.75
N SER A 252 1.30 10.19 -13.19
CA SER A 252 1.66 8.94 -13.86
C SER A 252 0.47 7.98 -14.05
N ASN A 253 -0.57 8.07 -13.21
CA ASN A 253 -1.80 7.28 -13.42
C ASN A 253 -2.75 7.88 -14.45
N ASN A 254 -2.54 9.13 -14.85
CA ASN A 254 -3.42 9.85 -15.77
C ASN A 254 -2.75 10.14 -17.12
N VAL A 255 -1.98 9.18 -17.60
CA VAL A 255 -1.28 9.24 -18.88
C VAL A 255 -2.21 8.88 -20.05
N SER A 256 -1.93 9.43 -21.22
CA SER A 256 -2.66 9.14 -22.46
C SER A 256 -2.17 7.89 -23.16
N ALA A 257 -0.91 7.48 -22.90
CA ALA A 257 -0.25 6.33 -23.48
C ALA A 257 0.58 5.57 -22.44
N PRO A 258 0.77 4.25 -22.61
CA PRO A 258 1.70 3.49 -21.77
C PRO A 258 3.15 3.95 -22.00
N TRP A 259 4.03 3.65 -21.03
CA TRP A 259 5.47 3.95 -21.14
C TRP A 259 6.16 3.39 -22.39
N VAL A 260 5.62 2.32 -22.96
CA VAL A 260 6.23 1.63 -24.11
C VAL A 260 5.15 1.30 -25.13
N ASN A 261 5.35 1.71 -26.36
CA ASN A 261 4.46 1.38 -27.46
C ASN A 261 4.73 -0.01 -28.07
N ASP A 262 3.90 -0.44 -29.03
CA ASP A 262 4.01 -1.75 -29.70
C ASP A 262 5.34 -1.92 -30.47
N ASN A 263 6.03 -0.84 -30.83
CA ASN A 263 7.33 -0.85 -31.48
C ASN A 263 8.51 -0.96 -30.50
N LYS A 264 8.23 -1.15 -29.20
CA LYS A 264 9.22 -1.12 -28.11
C LYS A 264 9.92 0.24 -27.95
N GLU A 265 9.26 1.32 -28.31
CA GLU A 265 9.77 2.67 -28.15
C GLU A 265 9.25 3.28 -26.84
N ILE A 266 10.16 3.91 -26.09
CA ILE A 266 9.82 4.58 -24.82
C ILE A 266 9.05 5.86 -25.12
N ILE A 267 7.90 6.04 -24.45
CA ILE A 267 7.08 7.24 -24.51
C ILE A 267 7.11 7.91 -23.14
N VAL A 268 7.53 9.16 -23.09
CA VAL A 268 7.34 10.03 -21.94
C VAL A 268 6.09 10.87 -22.18
N ASP A 269 5.02 10.54 -21.48
CA ASP A 269 3.74 11.22 -21.65
C ASP A 269 3.82 12.68 -21.19
N ASP A 270 3.08 13.58 -21.88
CA ASP A 270 3.03 15.00 -21.53
C ASP A 270 2.58 15.24 -20.09
N ASN A 271 1.74 14.35 -19.54
CA ASN A 271 1.28 14.49 -18.17
C ASN A 271 2.41 14.22 -17.15
N ILE A 272 3.31 13.30 -17.46
CA ILE A 272 4.53 13.08 -16.66
C ILE A 272 5.45 14.31 -16.72
N MET A 273 5.56 14.94 -17.89
CA MET A 273 6.34 16.17 -18.03
C MET A 273 5.72 17.37 -17.29
N LYS A 274 4.38 17.41 -17.13
CA LYS A 274 3.73 18.41 -16.24
C LYS A 274 4.14 18.25 -14.78
N TRP A 275 4.27 16.99 -14.29
CA TRP A 275 4.83 16.74 -12.96
C TRP A 275 6.24 17.30 -12.84
N VAL A 276 7.09 17.12 -13.86
CA VAL A 276 8.46 17.66 -13.87
C VAL A 276 8.42 19.19 -13.71
N ASP A 277 7.61 19.88 -14.49
CA ASP A 277 7.51 21.34 -14.47
C ASP A 277 6.95 21.88 -13.15
N GLN A 278 5.93 21.20 -12.59
CA GLN A 278 5.35 21.56 -11.30
C GLN A 278 6.36 21.33 -10.17
N THR A 279 6.99 20.16 -10.12
CA THR A 279 7.95 19.81 -9.05
C THR A 279 9.15 20.76 -9.07
N LYS A 280 9.66 21.12 -10.25
CA LYS A 280 10.73 22.13 -10.37
C LYS A 280 10.27 23.49 -9.86
N THR A 281 9.06 23.91 -10.22
CA THR A 281 8.47 25.16 -9.75
C THR A 281 8.34 25.16 -8.22
N TYR A 282 7.86 24.07 -7.63
CA TYR A 282 7.70 23.94 -6.18
C TYR A 282 9.03 23.95 -5.45
N THR A 283 10.04 23.31 -6.04
CA THR A 283 11.39 23.29 -5.51
C THR A 283 12.04 24.69 -5.52
N ASP A 284 11.93 25.40 -6.67
CA ASP A 284 12.53 26.73 -6.83
C ASP A 284 11.83 27.80 -5.97
N LYS A 285 10.50 27.72 -5.83
CA LYS A 285 9.71 28.61 -4.98
C LYS A 285 9.70 28.23 -3.51
N GLY A 286 10.28 27.08 -3.15
CA GLY A 286 10.30 26.57 -1.79
C GLY A 286 8.94 26.13 -1.27
N TYR A 287 8.08 25.59 -2.14
CA TYR A 287 6.78 25.04 -1.78
C TYR A 287 6.84 23.58 -1.30
N ASN A 288 8.01 22.95 -1.39
CA ASN A 288 8.32 21.64 -0.82
C ASN A 288 9.58 21.68 0.07
N ASN A 289 9.80 20.63 0.86
CA ASN A 289 10.97 20.45 1.71
C ASN A 289 12.09 19.62 1.04
N LYS A 290 11.93 19.24 -0.23
CA LYS A 290 12.90 18.44 -1.00
C LYS A 290 13.20 17.06 -0.40
N THR A 291 12.23 16.49 0.31
CA THR A 291 12.35 15.15 0.85
C THR A 291 12.16 14.10 -0.27
N SER A 292 12.48 12.86 0.03
CA SER A 292 12.10 11.70 -0.78
C SER A 292 11.12 10.83 -0.02
N LEU A 293 10.19 10.19 -0.70
CA LEU A 293 9.26 9.23 -0.10
C LEU A 293 10.00 8.23 0.80
N TRP A 294 9.39 7.90 1.92
CA TRP A 294 9.88 6.93 2.92
C TRP A 294 11.15 7.34 3.67
N SER A 295 11.69 8.54 3.42
CA SER A 295 12.81 9.05 4.22
C SER A 295 12.34 9.49 5.62
N ASP A 296 13.28 9.51 6.59
CA ASP A 296 13.00 10.00 7.94
C ASP A 296 12.52 11.46 7.93
N ALA A 297 13.03 12.28 7.01
CA ALA A 297 12.63 13.69 6.85
C ALA A 297 11.17 13.79 6.36
N TRP A 298 10.77 12.95 5.41
CA TRP A 298 9.39 12.86 4.93
C TRP A 298 8.43 12.41 6.06
N ALA A 299 8.83 11.41 6.85
CA ALA A 299 8.07 10.95 8.01
C ALA A 299 7.97 12.03 9.10
N ALA A 300 9.04 12.80 9.33
CA ALA A 300 9.06 13.90 10.29
C ALA A 300 8.13 15.06 9.89
N ASP A 301 7.98 15.34 8.60
CA ASP A 301 7.04 16.34 8.08
C ASP A 301 5.57 16.02 8.39
N GLN A 302 5.25 14.76 8.66
CA GLN A 302 3.93 14.29 9.11
C GLN A 302 3.74 14.41 10.63
N GLY A 303 4.83 14.62 11.35
CA GLY A 303 4.85 14.72 12.81
C GLY A 303 4.18 15.98 13.35
N PRO A 304 4.05 16.10 14.68
CA PRO A 304 3.37 17.23 15.32
C PRO A 304 3.93 18.60 14.95
N ASP A 305 5.25 18.67 14.77
CA ASP A 305 5.98 19.90 14.45
C ASP A 305 6.10 20.16 12.94
N GLY A 306 5.61 19.23 12.10
CA GLY A 306 5.64 19.33 10.64
C GLY A 306 4.84 20.55 10.16
N LYS A 307 5.39 21.24 9.14
CA LYS A 307 4.80 22.44 8.54
C LYS A 307 4.37 22.21 7.10
N VAL A 308 4.00 20.98 6.76
CA VAL A 308 3.51 20.59 5.45
C VAL A 308 1.98 20.58 5.46
N PHE A 309 1.39 21.23 4.47
CA PHE A 309 -0.07 21.35 4.34
C PHE A 309 -0.72 19.98 4.19
N GLY A 310 -0.14 19.11 3.33
CA GLY A 310 -0.68 17.77 3.13
C GLY A 310 0.20 16.87 2.27
N PHE A 311 -0.27 15.63 2.12
CA PHE A 311 0.42 14.52 1.47
C PHE A 311 -0.52 13.80 0.53
N PHE A 312 -0.05 13.44 -0.64
CA PHE A 312 -0.73 12.47 -1.49
C PHE A 312 -0.48 11.07 -0.96
N TYR A 313 -1.56 10.37 -0.68
CA TYR A 313 -1.55 9.02 -0.13
C TYR A 313 -2.55 8.11 -0.86
N SER A 314 -2.57 6.86 -0.49
CA SER A 314 -3.66 5.93 -0.69
C SER A 314 -4.39 5.67 0.63
N THR A 315 -5.51 4.99 0.60
CA THR A 315 -6.35 4.73 1.77
C THR A 315 -5.63 3.95 2.87
N TRP A 316 -4.80 2.98 2.51
CA TRP A 316 -3.95 2.22 3.44
C TRP A 316 -2.99 3.12 4.23
N GLY A 317 -2.56 4.23 3.64
CA GLY A 317 -1.62 5.17 4.27
C GLY A 317 -2.16 5.86 5.51
N ILE A 318 -3.48 5.91 5.70
CA ILE A 318 -4.11 6.52 6.88
C ILE A 318 -3.60 5.87 8.16
N ASN A 319 -3.72 4.56 8.27
CA ASN A 319 -3.29 3.83 9.47
C ASN A 319 -1.86 3.28 9.38
N PHE A 320 -1.41 2.90 8.18
CA PHE A 320 -0.09 2.28 7.99
C PHE A 320 1.07 3.22 8.28
N THR A 321 0.96 4.51 7.92
CA THR A 321 2.04 5.49 8.12
C THR A 321 1.60 6.76 8.81
N LEU A 322 0.57 7.44 8.27
CA LEU A 322 0.25 8.81 8.65
C LEU A 322 -0.17 8.92 10.13
N ALA A 323 -1.02 8.01 10.60
CA ALA A 323 -1.45 8.00 12.00
C ALA A 323 -0.26 7.84 12.95
N GLY A 324 0.61 6.85 12.71
CA GLY A 324 1.81 6.61 13.53
C GLY A 324 2.82 7.76 13.46
N ASN A 325 3.04 8.33 12.26
CA ASN A 325 3.96 9.45 12.08
C ASN A 325 3.46 10.75 12.74
N SER A 326 2.15 10.93 12.87
CA SER A 326 1.54 12.10 13.47
C SER A 326 1.68 12.19 15.00
N LEU A 327 2.03 11.07 15.66
CA LEU A 327 2.10 11.00 17.12
C LEU A 327 3.30 11.76 17.69
N ALA A 328 3.09 12.45 18.83
CA ALA A 328 4.16 13.04 19.63
C ALA A 328 4.91 11.95 20.43
N VAL A 329 4.18 11.05 21.06
CA VAL A 329 4.75 9.84 21.71
C VAL A 329 4.41 8.64 20.86
N LYS A 330 5.44 8.00 20.28
CA LYS A 330 5.27 6.87 19.37
C LYS A 330 4.78 5.61 20.12
N GLU A 331 4.07 4.70 19.42
CA GLU A 331 3.55 3.47 20.03
C GLU A 331 4.65 2.62 20.69
N LYS A 332 5.83 2.52 20.06
CA LYS A 332 7.01 1.83 20.64
C LYS A 332 7.53 2.47 21.92
N GLU A 333 7.13 3.69 22.23
CA GLU A 333 7.47 4.46 23.42
C GLU A 333 6.31 4.49 24.43
N GLY A 334 5.24 3.70 24.17
CA GLY A 334 4.06 3.61 25.02
C GLY A 334 2.95 4.62 24.67
N GLY A 335 3.10 5.37 23.58
CA GLY A 335 2.04 6.23 23.04
C GLY A 335 0.88 5.42 22.47
N LYS A 336 -0.26 6.09 22.28
CA LYS A 336 -1.46 5.48 21.71
C LYS A 336 -1.95 6.27 20.50
N LEU A 337 -2.63 5.58 19.61
CA LEU A 337 -3.37 6.14 18.48
C LEU A 337 -4.68 6.78 19.01
N GLU A 338 -4.58 7.96 19.61
CA GLU A 338 -5.71 8.65 20.22
C GLU A 338 -5.59 10.16 20.09
N VAL A 339 -6.74 10.86 20.06
CA VAL A 339 -6.82 12.32 20.03
C VAL A 339 -6.11 12.91 21.27
N GLY A 340 -5.25 13.87 21.04
CA GLY A 340 -4.40 14.48 22.09
C GLY A 340 -2.95 14.00 22.08
N ASN A 341 -2.63 12.93 21.32
CA ASN A 341 -1.24 12.52 21.09
C ASN A 341 -0.72 13.12 19.77
N GLY A 342 -0.08 14.27 19.85
CA GLY A 342 0.50 14.99 18.72
C GLY A 342 -0.56 15.48 17.72
N GLY A 343 -0.40 15.11 16.45
CA GLY A 343 -1.31 15.48 15.36
C GLY A 343 -2.48 14.53 15.16
N TYR A 344 -2.67 13.51 16.00
CA TYR A 344 -3.78 12.58 15.86
C TYR A 344 -5.12 13.31 16.05
N GLY A 345 -6.00 13.24 15.07
CA GLY A 345 -7.26 13.99 15.03
C GLY A 345 -7.19 15.35 14.33
N ASP A 346 -5.98 15.86 14.00
CA ASP A 346 -5.77 17.11 13.24
C ASP A 346 -5.65 16.88 11.72
N TRP A 347 -6.08 15.72 11.22
CA TRP A 347 -6.04 15.40 9.82
C TRP A 347 -7.43 15.30 9.20
N ALA A 348 -7.51 15.52 7.92
CA ALA A 348 -8.67 15.20 7.09
C ALA A 348 -8.20 14.83 5.68
N VAL A 349 -9.11 14.30 4.87
CA VAL A 349 -8.81 13.89 3.50
C VAL A 349 -9.78 14.51 2.51
N CYS A 350 -9.28 14.76 1.29
CA CYS A 350 -10.05 15.13 0.12
C CYS A 350 -9.41 14.47 -1.12
N TYR A 351 -10.03 14.61 -2.31
CA TYR A 351 -9.48 14.04 -3.54
C TYR A 351 -8.20 14.75 -4.00
N GLY A 352 -8.07 16.03 -3.64
CA GLY A 352 -7.07 16.89 -4.26
C GLY A 352 -7.44 17.29 -5.68
N PRO A 353 -6.45 17.66 -6.50
CA PRO A 353 -6.67 18.22 -7.83
C PRO A 353 -7.03 17.16 -8.90
N GLN A 354 -6.73 15.89 -8.65
CA GLN A 354 -6.91 14.82 -9.63
C GLN A 354 -6.99 13.46 -8.93
N ALA A 355 -7.92 12.61 -9.38
CA ALA A 355 -8.02 11.23 -8.91
C ALA A 355 -6.83 10.40 -9.39
N TYR A 356 -6.42 9.43 -8.59
CA TYR A 356 -5.34 8.50 -8.90
C TYR A 356 -5.47 7.24 -8.07
N PHE A 357 -4.60 6.29 -8.32
CA PHE A 357 -4.47 5.02 -7.65
C PHE A 357 -3.04 4.85 -7.11
N TRP A 358 -2.87 4.27 -5.95
CA TRP A 358 -1.54 3.98 -5.42
C TRP A 358 -1.49 2.71 -4.59
N GLY A 359 -0.64 1.77 -5.02
CA GLY A 359 -0.34 0.56 -4.28
C GLY A 359 -1.49 -0.44 -4.27
N GLY A 360 -1.58 -1.20 -3.22
CA GLY A 360 -2.49 -2.33 -3.06
C GLY A 360 -1.77 -3.66 -3.23
N THR A 361 -2.30 -4.65 -2.54
CA THR A 361 -1.73 -5.99 -2.47
C THR A 361 -2.66 -6.99 -3.12
N TRP A 362 -2.15 -7.74 -4.08
CA TRP A 362 -2.82 -8.88 -4.70
C TRP A 362 -2.32 -10.19 -4.13
N MET A 363 -3.21 -11.14 -4.05
CA MET A 363 -2.97 -12.51 -3.62
C MET A 363 -3.14 -13.43 -4.82
N ALA A 364 -2.19 -14.33 -5.04
CA ALA A 364 -2.21 -15.30 -6.13
C ALA A 364 -1.73 -16.68 -5.69
N ALA A 365 -2.20 -17.72 -6.38
CA ALA A 365 -1.70 -19.08 -6.23
C ALA A 365 -0.51 -19.33 -7.14
N ALA A 366 0.52 -19.96 -6.61
CA ALA A 366 1.68 -20.37 -7.36
C ALA A 366 1.41 -21.67 -8.16
N LYS A 367 1.87 -21.72 -9.40
CA LYS A 367 1.86 -22.95 -10.19
C LYS A 367 2.64 -24.05 -9.46
N GLY A 368 2.08 -25.25 -9.40
CA GLY A 368 2.66 -26.36 -8.67
C GLY A 368 2.24 -26.48 -7.20
N THR A 369 1.39 -25.56 -6.69
CA THR A 369 0.78 -25.73 -5.37
C THR A 369 0.07 -27.08 -5.25
N ASP A 370 0.14 -27.72 -4.11
CA ASP A 370 -0.65 -28.90 -3.76
C ASP A 370 -1.83 -28.57 -2.83
N ASN A 371 -2.14 -27.26 -2.65
CA ASN A 371 -3.21 -26.74 -1.83
C ASN A 371 -4.16 -25.81 -2.61
N ALA A 372 -4.40 -26.09 -3.90
CA ALA A 372 -5.12 -25.17 -4.79
C ALA A 372 -6.52 -24.80 -4.31
N ALA A 373 -7.30 -25.74 -3.78
CA ALA A 373 -8.64 -25.47 -3.29
C ALA A 373 -8.59 -24.68 -1.95
N LEU A 374 -7.68 -25.02 -1.06
CA LEU A 374 -7.49 -24.29 0.20
C LEU A 374 -7.06 -22.85 -0.04
N VAL A 375 -6.17 -22.60 -1.01
CA VAL A 375 -5.82 -21.24 -1.47
C VAL A 375 -7.06 -20.53 -1.98
N GLY A 376 -7.89 -21.19 -2.81
CA GLY A 376 -9.15 -20.63 -3.29
C GLY A 376 -10.09 -20.22 -2.16
N ASP A 377 -10.23 -21.03 -1.12
CA ASP A 377 -11.05 -20.72 0.05
C ASP A 377 -10.50 -19.50 0.82
N VAL A 378 -9.17 -19.39 0.98
CA VAL A 378 -8.52 -18.21 1.58
C VAL A 378 -8.79 -16.96 0.75
N LEU A 379 -8.61 -17.03 -0.58
CA LEU A 379 -8.86 -15.89 -1.47
C LEU A 379 -10.31 -15.43 -1.41
N LYS A 380 -11.28 -16.34 -1.43
CA LYS A 380 -12.71 -16.02 -1.31
C LYS A 380 -13.03 -15.34 0.02
N ALA A 381 -12.60 -15.95 1.12
CA ALA A 381 -12.91 -15.45 2.44
C ALA A 381 -12.29 -14.09 2.74
N PHE A 382 -11.12 -13.79 2.16
CA PHE A 382 -10.38 -12.56 2.43
C PHE A 382 -10.59 -11.45 1.41
N CYS A 383 -11.00 -11.77 0.18
CA CYS A 383 -11.12 -10.77 -0.89
C CYS A 383 -12.55 -10.63 -1.45
N CYS A 384 -13.44 -11.61 -1.28
CA CYS A 384 -14.72 -11.62 -1.97
C CYS A 384 -15.93 -11.40 -1.05
N ASP A 385 -15.78 -11.63 0.25
CA ASP A 385 -16.88 -11.56 1.21
C ASP A 385 -17.21 -10.10 1.56
N LYS A 386 -18.47 -9.70 1.27
CA LYS A 386 -18.95 -8.34 1.53
C LYS A 386 -18.98 -8.01 3.03
N ASP A 387 -19.51 -8.92 3.85
CA ASP A 387 -19.70 -8.65 5.28
C ASP A 387 -18.37 -8.62 6.01
N PHE A 388 -17.44 -9.49 5.60
CA PHE A 388 -16.03 -9.39 5.99
C PHE A 388 -15.44 -8.05 5.61
N GLY A 389 -15.67 -7.56 4.39
CA GLY A 389 -15.16 -6.27 3.91
C GLY A 389 -15.65 -5.09 4.74
N VAL A 390 -16.93 -5.10 5.17
CA VAL A 390 -17.48 -4.10 6.09
C VAL A 390 -16.74 -4.13 7.43
N GLN A 391 -16.54 -5.32 8.01
CA GLN A 391 -15.87 -5.47 9.30
C GLN A 391 -14.38 -5.12 9.19
N PHE A 392 -13.70 -5.57 8.13
CA PHE A 392 -12.30 -5.28 7.87
C PHE A 392 -12.05 -3.78 7.78
N THR A 393 -12.87 -3.04 7.02
CA THR A 393 -12.76 -1.58 6.90
C THR A 393 -13.02 -0.86 8.24
N LYS A 394 -13.96 -1.33 9.03
CA LYS A 394 -14.19 -0.79 10.41
C LYS A 394 -12.96 -0.97 11.30
N ASP A 395 -12.28 -2.10 11.18
CA ASP A 395 -11.13 -2.45 11.99
C ASP A 395 -9.83 -1.73 11.56
N THR A 396 -9.66 -1.54 10.23
CA THR A 396 -8.40 -1.07 9.64
C THR A 396 -8.46 0.34 9.07
N GLN A 397 -9.68 0.85 8.83
CA GLN A 397 -9.97 2.08 8.09
C GLN A 397 -9.44 2.07 6.63
N ASP A 398 -8.99 0.93 6.12
CA ASP A 398 -8.59 0.76 4.73
C ASP A 398 -9.83 0.62 3.82
N TYR A 399 -9.64 0.89 2.53
CA TYR A 399 -10.72 0.83 1.54
C TYR A 399 -10.78 -0.55 0.90
N TYR A 400 -11.72 -1.38 1.38
CA TYR A 400 -11.83 -2.75 0.93
C TYR A 400 -12.35 -2.86 -0.52
N ASN A 401 -11.88 -3.88 -1.25
CA ASN A 401 -12.19 -4.08 -2.66
C ASN A 401 -13.56 -4.74 -2.88
N ASN A 402 -14.59 -4.14 -2.33
CA ASN A 402 -15.98 -4.53 -2.58
C ASN A 402 -16.88 -3.30 -2.62
N GLU A 403 -17.45 -3.01 -3.77
CA GLU A 403 -18.24 -1.79 -4.01
C GLU A 403 -19.48 -1.73 -3.11
N ALA A 404 -20.15 -2.86 -2.88
CA ALA A 404 -21.35 -2.91 -2.03
C ALA A 404 -21.01 -2.68 -0.55
N ALA A 405 -19.91 -3.27 -0.05
CA ALA A 405 -19.41 -3.04 1.31
C ALA A 405 -19.05 -1.57 1.53
N MET A 406 -18.34 -0.96 0.58
CA MET A 406 -17.92 0.43 0.68
C MET A 406 -19.12 1.40 0.60
N LYS A 407 -20.10 1.13 -0.25
CA LYS A 407 -21.36 1.91 -0.30
C LYS A 407 -22.15 1.83 1.01
N GLU A 408 -22.19 0.66 1.65
CA GLU A 408 -22.84 0.48 2.95
C GLU A 408 -22.16 1.33 4.03
N LEU A 409 -20.83 1.28 4.12
CA LEU A 409 -20.07 2.10 5.06
C LEU A 409 -20.15 3.60 4.77
N ALA A 410 -20.14 3.97 3.50
CA ALA A 410 -20.31 5.36 3.08
C ALA A 410 -21.64 5.95 3.55
N ALA A 411 -22.71 5.15 3.58
CA ALA A 411 -24.03 5.57 4.01
C ALA A 411 -24.27 5.44 5.54
N SER A 412 -23.29 4.88 6.27
CA SER A 412 -23.38 4.64 7.71
C SER A 412 -22.86 5.83 8.54
N ASP A 413 -22.89 5.69 9.86
CA ASP A 413 -22.30 6.62 10.82
C ASP A 413 -20.80 6.35 11.08
N PHE A 414 -20.14 5.58 10.20
CA PHE A 414 -18.72 5.30 10.27
C PHE A 414 -17.89 6.60 10.34
N LYS A 415 -16.95 6.65 11.26
CA LYS A 415 -16.09 7.81 11.51
C LYS A 415 -14.67 7.39 11.83
N SER A 416 -13.73 8.18 11.36
CA SER A 416 -12.33 8.06 11.72
C SER A 416 -11.95 9.13 12.75
N ASP A 417 -11.58 8.73 13.96
CA ASP A 417 -11.10 9.66 14.98
C ASP A 417 -9.81 10.34 14.54
N PHE A 418 -8.94 9.62 13.84
CA PHE A 418 -7.72 10.17 13.25
C PHE A 418 -8.02 11.32 12.28
N LEU A 419 -9.11 11.21 11.51
CA LEU A 419 -9.54 12.23 10.54
C LEU A 419 -10.54 13.23 11.15
N GLY A 420 -10.54 13.39 12.46
CA GLY A 420 -11.42 14.34 13.15
C GLY A 420 -12.91 14.04 13.00
N GLY A 421 -13.27 12.78 12.93
CA GLY A 421 -14.64 12.31 12.78
C GLY A 421 -15.15 12.24 11.33
N GLN A 422 -14.29 12.37 10.32
CA GLN A 422 -14.67 12.27 8.92
C GLN A 422 -15.00 10.81 8.53
N ASN A 423 -16.08 10.59 7.78
CA ASN A 423 -16.29 9.35 7.04
C ASN A 423 -15.58 9.45 5.67
N HIS A 424 -14.32 9.01 5.64
CA HIS A 424 -13.53 9.06 4.42
C HIS A 424 -13.96 8.02 3.36
N ILE A 425 -14.63 6.95 3.77
CA ILE A 425 -15.16 5.94 2.85
C ILE A 425 -16.18 6.56 1.90
N ALA A 426 -17.06 7.44 2.41
CA ALA A 426 -18.04 8.16 1.61
C ALA A 426 -17.39 9.00 0.48
N LEU A 427 -16.18 9.51 0.74
CA LEU A 427 -15.45 10.32 -0.22
C LEU A 427 -14.99 9.50 -1.44
N PHE A 428 -14.60 8.24 -1.25
CA PHE A 428 -13.96 7.42 -2.29
C PHE A 428 -14.91 6.56 -3.12
N VAL A 429 -16.12 6.29 -2.63
CA VAL A 429 -17.14 5.50 -3.35
C VAL A 429 -17.46 6.07 -4.73
N GLU A 430 -17.39 7.40 -4.89
CA GLU A 430 -17.68 8.06 -6.16
C GLU A 430 -16.49 8.10 -7.12
N THR A 431 -15.26 7.98 -6.62
CA THR A 431 -14.05 8.13 -7.44
C THR A 431 -13.39 6.81 -7.81
N ALA A 432 -13.41 5.82 -6.92
CA ALA A 432 -12.83 4.52 -7.18
C ALA A 432 -13.31 3.89 -8.52
N PRO A 433 -14.60 3.94 -8.89
CA PRO A 433 -15.06 3.40 -10.18
C PRO A 433 -14.52 4.15 -11.42
N LYS A 434 -13.93 5.33 -11.24
CA LYS A 434 -13.40 6.16 -12.35
C LYS A 434 -11.91 5.93 -12.62
N ILE A 435 -11.25 5.10 -11.82
CA ILE A 435 -9.84 4.77 -12.01
C ILE A 435 -9.71 3.89 -13.26
N ASP A 436 -8.81 4.27 -14.15
CA ASP A 436 -8.48 3.55 -15.39
C ASP A 436 -7.05 3.05 -15.35
N MET A 437 -6.89 1.73 -15.30
CA MET A 437 -5.59 1.04 -15.31
C MET A 437 -5.29 0.40 -16.67
N SER A 438 -5.96 0.81 -17.74
CA SER A 438 -5.77 0.24 -19.08
C SER A 438 -4.41 0.54 -19.72
N LYS A 439 -3.64 1.48 -19.18
CA LYS A 439 -2.34 1.92 -19.70
C LYS A 439 -1.14 1.31 -18.98
N ILE A 440 -1.37 0.44 -18.00
CA ILE A 440 -0.26 -0.20 -17.28
C ILE A 440 0.51 -1.16 -18.18
N SER A 441 1.80 -1.29 -17.90
CA SER A 441 2.70 -2.20 -18.61
C SER A 441 3.70 -2.87 -17.66
N VAL A 442 4.36 -3.91 -18.12
CA VAL A 442 5.43 -4.61 -17.35
C VAL A 442 6.67 -3.73 -17.11
N TYR A 443 6.76 -2.59 -17.77
CA TYR A 443 7.88 -1.67 -17.66
C TYR A 443 7.65 -0.56 -16.63
N ASP A 444 6.42 -0.38 -16.14
CA ASP A 444 6.01 0.80 -15.38
C ASP A 444 6.86 1.01 -14.14
N GLN A 445 7.06 -0.03 -13.29
CA GLN A 445 7.88 0.10 -12.10
C GLN A 445 9.27 0.64 -12.44
N GLY A 446 9.97 -0.06 -13.32
CA GLY A 446 11.35 0.28 -13.59
C GLY A 446 11.54 1.58 -14.35
N LEU A 447 10.60 1.97 -15.22
CA LEU A 447 10.66 3.26 -15.92
C LEU A 447 10.28 4.41 -15.00
N ASN A 448 9.25 4.27 -14.15
CA ASN A 448 8.88 5.26 -13.13
C ASN A 448 10.05 5.53 -12.16
N GLU A 449 10.64 4.47 -11.59
CA GLU A 449 11.78 4.60 -10.68
C GLU A 449 12.97 5.30 -11.34
N THR A 450 13.31 4.87 -12.57
CA THR A 450 14.43 5.43 -13.34
C THR A 450 14.17 6.89 -13.67
N PHE A 451 12.96 7.24 -14.09
CA PHE A 451 12.58 8.59 -14.44
C PHE A 451 12.68 9.54 -13.24
N GLN A 452 12.05 9.17 -12.13
CA GLN A 452 12.10 9.97 -10.90
C GLN A 452 13.54 10.18 -10.41
N ALA A 453 14.36 9.11 -10.41
CA ALA A 453 15.76 9.21 -10.00
C ALA A 453 16.57 10.18 -10.87
N LYS A 454 16.36 10.18 -12.21
CA LYS A 454 17.08 11.08 -13.11
C LYS A 454 16.57 12.50 -13.06
N PHE A 455 15.27 12.71 -12.89
CA PHE A 455 14.71 14.05 -12.73
C PHE A 455 14.97 14.67 -11.37
N LYS A 456 15.28 13.88 -10.34
CA LYS A 456 15.78 14.41 -9.07
C LYS A 456 17.05 15.23 -9.26
N GLU A 457 17.97 14.80 -10.15
CA GLU A 457 19.18 15.55 -10.49
C GLU A 457 18.85 16.95 -11.07
N TYR A 458 17.78 17.06 -11.86
CA TYR A 458 17.28 18.34 -12.39
C TYR A 458 16.62 19.19 -11.29
N PHE A 459 15.82 18.59 -10.40
CA PHE A 459 15.20 19.31 -9.29
C PHE A 459 16.25 19.88 -8.33
N ASP A 460 17.31 19.14 -8.07
CA ASP A 460 18.45 19.58 -7.26
C ASP A 460 19.34 20.64 -7.98
N GLY A 461 19.11 20.89 -9.27
CA GLY A 461 19.86 21.86 -10.07
C GLY A 461 21.24 21.40 -10.51
N THR A 462 21.51 20.10 -10.47
CA THR A 462 22.81 19.50 -10.87
C THR A 462 22.91 19.30 -12.37
N VAL A 463 21.80 19.14 -13.06
CA VAL A 463 21.69 19.04 -14.52
C VAL A 463 20.52 19.89 -15.04
N ASP A 464 20.50 20.20 -16.33
CA ASP A 464 19.32 20.77 -16.98
C ASP A 464 18.29 19.71 -17.36
N LYS A 465 17.10 20.15 -17.78
CA LYS A 465 15.93 19.28 -18.10
C LYS A 465 16.23 18.31 -19.23
N ASP A 466 16.93 18.77 -20.30
CA ASP A 466 17.26 17.95 -21.47
C ASP A 466 18.30 16.89 -21.12
N THR A 467 19.28 17.26 -20.30
CA THR A 467 20.27 16.31 -19.77
C THR A 467 19.61 15.24 -18.88
N ALA A 468 18.67 15.62 -18.00
CA ALA A 468 17.95 14.67 -17.18
C ALA A 468 17.12 13.66 -18.02
N LEU A 469 16.44 14.16 -19.06
CA LEU A 469 15.68 13.32 -19.98
C LEU A 469 16.59 12.37 -20.78
N LYS A 470 17.72 12.87 -21.27
CA LYS A 470 18.71 12.02 -21.94
C LYS A 470 19.24 10.93 -21.01
N ASN A 471 19.63 11.31 -19.79
CA ASN A 471 20.11 10.36 -18.78
C ASN A 471 19.05 9.29 -18.43
N PHE A 472 17.77 9.68 -18.43
CA PHE A 472 16.67 8.73 -18.26
C PHE A 472 16.64 7.70 -19.40
N TYR A 473 16.62 8.14 -20.65
CA TYR A 473 16.61 7.20 -21.78
C TYR A 473 17.83 6.27 -21.78
N GLU A 474 19.02 6.78 -21.46
CA GLU A 474 20.22 5.96 -21.38
C GLU A 474 20.11 4.90 -20.29
N ALA A 475 19.63 5.28 -19.10
CA ALA A 475 19.44 4.35 -18.00
C ALA A 475 18.32 3.33 -18.28
N ALA A 476 17.22 3.76 -18.91
CA ALA A 476 16.10 2.89 -19.27
C ALA A 476 16.52 1.77 -20.24
N ILE A 477 17.35 2.08 -21.25
CA ILE A 477 17.85 1.08 -22.21
C ILE A 477 18.87 0.14 -21.57
N VAL A 478 19.64 0.60 -20.59
CA VAL A 478 20.53 -0.29 -19.81
C VAL A 478 19.68 -1.29 -18.98
N LYS A 479 18.57 -0.83 -18.40
CA LYS A 479 17.66 -1.69 -17.61
C LYS A 479 16.85 -2.64 -18.49
N TYR A 480 16.42 -2.16 -19.67
CA TYR A 480 15.59 -2.89 -20.65
C TYR A 480 16.20 -2.81 -22.05
N PRO A 481 17.19 -3.69 -22.39
CA PRO A 481 17.93 -3.63 -23.66
C PRO A 481 17.09 -3.80 -24.92
N GLU A 482 15.87 -4.36 -24.79
CA GLU A 482 14.93 -4.53 -25.89
C GLU A 482 14.16 -3.26 -26.26
N LEU A 483 14.23 -2.21 -25.41
CA LEU A 483 13.55 -0.94 -25.65
C LEU A 483 14.38 -0.01 -26.54
N LYS A 484 13.70 0.95 -27.16
CA LYS A 484 14.27 1.95 -28.05
C LYS A 484 14.01 3.36 -27.52
N LYS A 485 14.96 4.23 -27.71
CA LYS A 485 14.76 5.68 -27.53
C LYS A 485 13.86 6.22 -28.64
N PRO A 486 13.08 7.29 -28.39
CA PRO A 486 12.44 8.06 -29.45
C PRO A 486 13.48 8.57 -30.47
N ALA A 487 13.09 8.64 -31.73
CA ALA A 487 14.00 9.05 -32.81
C ALA A 487 14.61 10.46 -32.62
N ASN A 488 13.98 11.30 -31.82
CA ASN A 488 14.37 12.70 -31.54
C ASN A 488 14.99 12.87 -30.14
N ALA A 489 15.36 11.79 -29.44
CA ALA A 489 15.91 11.80 -28.08
C ALA A 489 17.43 11.65 -28.06
#